data_40f75ba014488c6942aecafafb325f45
#
_entry.id   40f75ba014488c6942aecafafb325f45
#
_cell.length_a   1.000
_cell.length_b   1.000
_cell.length_c   1.000
_cell.angle_alpha   90.00
_cell.angle_beta   90.00
_cell.angle_gamma   90.00
#
_symmetry.space_group_name_H-M   'P 1'
#
loop_
_entity.id
_entity.type
_entity.pdbx_description
1 polymer ?
#
loop_
_entity_poly.entity_id
_entity_poly.type
_entity_poly.pdbx_seq_one_letter_code
_entity_poly.pdbx_strand_id
1 'polypeptide(L)'
;NYISTLGWPNEDGNFKYWTEGEIVQYCGKDNLRPQSAMWQAMLLASGIKNSQHIIIDGFITSGGQKMSKSLGNVISPFGVIDMFGDATEYPEEVLRFVLLHDVSSFEDGDLTVEGIKVSYQAYLANGIGNLTNRIMKMAINSGVSSKEQAVSSNTEIHNYLNTFDIKKAM
;
A
#
# COMPACT_ATOMS: atom_id res chain seq x y z
N ASN A 1 -10.28 -5.19 19.26
CA ASN A 1 -10.93 -5.95 18.19
C ASN A 1 -9.98 -6.81 17.37
N TYR A 2 -8.67 -6.48 17.24
CA TYR A 2 -7.74 -7.25 16.40
C TYR A 2 -7.70 -8.74 16.74
N ILE A 3 -7.45 -9.08 18.00
CA ILE A 3 -7.34 -10.47 18.43
C ILE A 3 -8.71 -11.17 18.55
N SER A 4 -9.78 -10.45 18.90
CA SER A 4 -11.12 -11.05 19.00
C SER A 4 -11.70 -11.45 17.65
N THR A 5 -11.36 -10.72 16.56
CA THR A 5 -11.74 -11.12 15.19
C THR A 5 -10.99 -12.37 14.71
N LEU A 6 -9.86 -12.69 15.34
CA LEU A 6 -9.11 -13.93 15.11
C LEU A 6 -9.58 -15.10 15.98
N GLY A 7 -10.55 -14.87 16.87
CA GLY A 7 -11.18 -15.90 17.68
C GLY A 7 -10.72 -15.95 19.14
N TRP A 8 -9.79 -15.07 19.57
CA TRP A 8 -9.40 -15.02 20.98
C TRP A 8 -10.63 -14.86 21.91
N PRO A 9 -10.74 -15.56 23.04
CA PRO A 9 -9.70 -16.33 23.74
C PRO A 9 -9.57 -17.81 23.31
N ASN A 10 -10.27 -18.25 22.28
CA ASN A 10 -10.16 -19.63 21.81
C ASN A 10 -8.87 -19.75 20.98
N GLU A 11 -8.01 -20.72 21.33
CA GLU A 11 -6.73 -20.94 20.67
C GLU A 11 -6.86 -21.72 19.35
N ASP A 12 -8.02 -22.33 19.10
CA ASP A 12 -8.35 -23.00 17.86
C ASP A 12 -8.77 -22.00 16.77
N GLY A 13 -8.34 -22.23 15.56
CA GLY A 13 -8.72 -21.42 14.41
C GLY A 13 -7.70 -20.34 14.04
N ASN A 14 -8.20 -19.13 13.75
CA ASN A 14 -7.37 -18.08 13.16
C ASN A 14 -6.46 -17.36 14.17
N PHE A 15 -6.64 -17.58 15.48
CA PHE A 15 -5.79 -16.93 16.49
C PHE A 15 -4.32 -17.38 16.38
N LYS A 16 -4.05 -18.55 15.80
CA LYS A 16 -2.70 -19.00 15.46
C LYS A 16 -1.90 -18.00 14.62
N TYR A 17 -2.56 -17.20 13.76
CA TYR A 17 -1.89 -16.16 12.97
C TYR A 17 -1.32 -15.06 13.86
N TRP A 18 -1.93 -14.81 15.04
CA TRP A 18 -1.38 -13.89 16.01
C TRP A 18 -0.20 -14.49 16.81
N THR A 19 -0.30 -15.75 17.22
CA THR A 19 0.70 -16.39 18.07
C THR A 19 1.95 -16.83 17.30
N GLU A 20 1.78 -17.37 16.11
CA GLU A 20 2.85 -17.96 15.30
C GLU A 20 3.36 -17.02 14.20
N GLY A 21 2.50 -16.15 13.69
CA GLY A 21 2.80 -15.25 12.60
C GLY A 21 3.65 -14.03 13.00
N GLU A 22 4.07 -13.29 11.99
CA GLU A 22 4.62 -11.95 12.14
C GLU A 22 3.47 -10.93 12.13
N ILE A 23 3.40 -10.12 13.18
CA ILE A 23 2.31 -9.16 13.38
C ILE A 23 2.82 -7.77 13.02
N VAL A 24 2.29 -7.24 11.93
CA VAL A 24 2.55 -5.88 11.47
C VAL A 24 1.27 -5.07 11.60
N GLN A 25 1.31 -3.99 12.35
CA GLN A 25 0.20 -3.05 12.50
C GLN A 25 0.47 -1.77 11.74
N TYR A 26 -0.51 -1.33 10.97
CA TYR A 26 -0.47 -0.06 10.24
C TYR A 26 -1.44 0.93 10.88
N CYS A 27 -0.98 2.16 11.12
CA CYS A 27 -1.86 3.23 11.58
C CYS A 27 -1.31 4.62 11.24
N GLY A 28 -2.19 5.60 11.15
CA GLY A 28 -1.79 7.00 11.04
C GLY A 28 -1.15 7.54 12.33
N LYS A 29 -0.37 8.59 12.22
CA LYS A 29 0.39 9.19 13.33
C LYS A 29 -0.47 9.68 14.50
N ASP A 30 -1.75 9.94 14.29
CA ASP A 30 -2.72 10.25 15.35
C ASP A 30 -3.03 9.04 16.25
N ASN A 31 -2.81 7.82 15.75
CA ASN A 31 -2.97 6.56 16.49
C ASN A 31 -1.65 6.01 17.06
N LEU A 32 -0.54 6.74 16.94
CA LEU A 32 0.76 6.29 17.46
C LEU A 32 0.67 5.86 18.92
N ARG A 33 0.18 6.72 19.79
CA ARG A 33 0.11 6.45 21.23
C ARG A 33 -0.86 5.32 21.59
N PRO A 34 -2.09 5.23 21.06
CA PRO A 34 -2.95 4.07 21.28
C PRO A 34 -2.33 2.76 20.82
N GLN A 35 -1.68 2.71 19.65
CA GLN A 35 -1.16 1.47 19.07
C GLN A 35 0.17 1.03 19.68
N SER A 36 1.10 1.95 19.94
CA SER A 36 2.44 1.62 20.41
C SER A 36 2.56 1.48 21.93
N ALA A 37 1.76 2.22 22.69
CA ALA A 37 1.80 2.18 24.14
C ALA A 37 0.60 1.43 24.74
N MET A 38 -0.62 1.93 24.53
CA MET A 38 -1.80 1.40 25.22
C MET A 38 -2.11 -0.04 24.80
N TRP A 39 -2.17 -0.29 23.49
CA TRP A 39 -2.49 -1.63 22.97
C TRP A 39 -1.42 -2.65 23.36
N GLN A 40 -0.14 -2.30 23.22
CA GLN A 40 0.95 -3.20 23.61
C GLN A 40 0.95 -3.51 25.11
N ALA A 41 0.66 -2.52 25.96
CA ALA A 41 0.51 -2.73 27.41
C ALA A 41 -0.68 -3.64 27.74
N MET A 42 -1.80 -3.52 27.04
CA MET A 42 -2.97 -4.42 27.21
C MET A 42 -2.64 -5.86 26.82
N LEU A 43 -1.92 -6.07 25.71
CA LEU A 43 -1.46 -7.40 25.30
C LEU A 43 -0.54 -8.02 26.35
N LEU A 44 0.44 -7.26 26.84
CA LEU A 44 1.34 -7.72 27.93
C LEU A 44 0.58 -8.09 29.19
N ALA A 45 -0.34 -7.23 29.63
CA ALA A 45 -1.15 -7.49 30.83
C ALA A 45 -2.03 -8.74 30.69
N SER A 46 -2.40 -9.11 29.47
CA SER A 46 -3.21 -10.30 29.15
C SER A 46 -2.36 -11.54 28.85
N GLY A 47 -1.03 -11.46 28.94
CA GLY A 47 -0.12 -12.56 28.58
C GLY A 47 -0.08 -12.90 27.09
N ILE A 48 -0.50 -11.95 26.23
CA ILE A 48 -0.57 -12.14 24.78
C ILE A 48 0.67 -11.51 24.13
N LYS A 49 1.18 -12.18 23.08
CA LYS A 49 2.32 -11.73 22.29
C LYS A 49 2.07 -10.33 21.73
N ASN A 50 3.06 -9.44 21.85
CA ASN A 50 3.04 -8.11 21.27
C ASN A 50 3.21 -8.15 19.74
N SER A 51 2.82 -7.07 19.09
CA SER A 51 3.14 -6.85 17.67
C SER A 51 4.65 -6.69 17.50
N GLN A 52 5.20 -7.26 16.43
CA GLN A 52 6.62 -7.12 16.11
C GLN A 52 6.92 -5.77 15.44
N HIS A 53 5.99 -5.31 14.61
CA HIS A 53 6.14 -4.06 13.88
C HIS A 53 4.88 -3.20 14.03
N ILE A 54 5.10 -1.91 14.18
CA ILE A 54 4.04 -0.89 14.17
C ILE A 54 4.50 0.19 13.19
N ILE A 55 3.86 0.23 12.04
CA ILE A 55 4.15 1.18 10.97
C ILE A 55 3.24 2.40 11.16
N ILE A 56 3.86 3.55 11.27
CA ILE A 56 3.17 4.82 11.51
C ILE A 56 3.25 5.66 10.25
N ASP A 57 2.13 5.78 9.56
CA ASP A 57 2.03 6.58 8.35
C ASP A 57 1.75 8.06 8.69
N GLY A 58 2.26 8.93 7.83
CA GLY A 58 1.91 10.34 7.83
C GLY A 58 0.44 10.59 7.47
N PHE A 59 0.00 11.82 7.57
CA PHE A 59 -1.32 12.19 7.07
C PHE A 59 -1.30 12.32 5.55
N ILE A 60 -2.41 11.89 4.93
CA ILE A 60 -2.69 12.23 3.54
C ILE A 60 -3.41 13.57 3.54
N THR A 61 -2.77 14.57 2.93
CA THR A 61 -3.33 15.91 2.72
C THR A 61 -3.89 16.05 1.31
N SER A 62 -4.66 17.09 1.07
CA SER A 62 -5.13 17.45 -0.26
C SER A 62 -4.94 18.95 -0.48
N GLY A 63 -4.04 19.30 -1.42
CA GLY A 63 -3.63 20.70 -1.63
C GLY A 63 -2.91 21.29 -0.42
N GLY A 64 -2.09 20.49 0.28
CA GLY A 64 -1.37 20.91 1.48
C GLY A 64 -2.22 21.04 2.74
N GLN A 65 -3.51 20.69 2.68
CA GLN A 65 -4.42 20.78 3.82
C GLN A 65 -4.92 19.41 4.24
N LYS A 66 -5.14 19.21 5.55
CA LYS A 66 -5.75 17.98 6.06
C LYS A 66 -7.13 17.78 5.42
N MET A 67 -7.38 16.57 4.93
CA MET A 67 -8.69 16.22 4.38
C MET A 67 -9.78 16.31 5.44
N SER A 68 -10.85 17.01 5.13
CA SER A 68 -12.01 17.18 6.01
C SER A 68 -13.29 17.26 5.20
N LYS A 69 -14.34 16.58 5.68
CA LYS A 69 -15.67 16.66 5.07
C LYS A 69 -16.22 18.09 5.04
N SER A 70 -15.92 18.89 6.08
CA SER A 70 -16.35 20.29 6.17
C SER A 70 -15.64 21.21 5.18
N LEU A 71 -14.42 20.87 4.75
CA LEU A 71 -13.67 21.61 3.73
C LEU A 71 -13.96 21.13 2.31
N GLY A 72 -14.67 20.03 2.15
CA GLY A 72 -14.99 19.47 0.83
C GLY A 72 -13.77 18.97 0.03
N ASN A 73 -12.62 18.82 0.67
CA ASN A 73 -11.36 18.42 0.03
C ASN A 73 -11.04 16.93 0.18
N VAL A 74 -12.02 16.11 0.56
CA VAL A 74 -11.85 14.67 0.70
C VAL A 74 -11.84 14.01 -0.66
N ILE A 75 -10.78 13.29 -0.98
CA ILE A 75 -10.69 12.46 -2.17
C ILE A 75 -11.34 11.12 -1.85
N SER A 76 -12.44 10.82 -2.56
CA SER A 76 -13.14 9.54 -2.43
C SER A 76 -12.39 8.46 -3.20
N PRO A 77 -12.05 7.31 -2.60
CA PRO A 77 -11.49 6.17 -3.34
C PRO A 77 -12.37 5.74 -4.51
N PHE A 78 -13.68 5.70 -4.32
CA PHE A 78 -14.64 5.35 -5.39
C PHE A 78 -14.64 6.38 -6.51
N GLY A 79 -14.54 7.68 -6.19
CA GLY A 79 -14.44 8.73 -7.20
C GLY A 79 -13.15 8.64 -8.05
N VAL A 80 -12.05 8.16 -7.46
CA VAL A 80 -10.81 7.88 -8.21
C VAL A 80 -11.01 6.66 -9.13
N ILE A 81 -11.63 5.59 -8.62
CA ILE A 81 -11.93 4.39 -9.41
C ILE A 81 -12.82 4.76 -10.61
N ASP A 82 -13.91 5.50 -10.38
CA ASP A 82 -14.82 5.95 -11.43
C ASP A 82 -14.10 6.81 -12.49
N MET A 83 -13.14 7.65 -12.08
CA MET A 83 -12.37 8.52 -12.99
C MET A 83 -11.56 7.73 -14.02
N PHE A 84 -11.09 6.53 -13.67
CA PHE A 84 -10.26 5.69 -14.52
C PHE A 84 -11.00 4.50 -15.15
N GLY A 85 -12.31 4.35 -14.88
CA GLY A 85 -13.12 3.23 -15.38
C GLY A 85 -13.11 3.08 -16.90
N ASP A 86 -13.05 4.19 -17.64
CA ASP A 86 -12.95 4.17 -19.12
C ASP A 86 -11.51 3.97 -19.63
N ALA A 87 -10.51 4.18 -18.77
CA ALA A 87 -9.10 4.14 -19.15
C ALA A 87 -8.45 2.76 -18.94
N THR A 88 -8.99 1.94 -18.06
CA THR A 88 -8.46 0.62 -17.71
C THR A 88 -9.56 -0.30 -17.18
N GLU A 89 -9.40 -1.60 -17.38
CA GLU A 89 -10.25 -2.65 -16.80
C GLU A 89 -10.07 -2.79 -15.27
N TYR A 90 -9.00 -2.25 -14.72
CA TYR A 90 -8.61 -2.37 -13.31
C TYR A 90 -8.33 -1.00 -12.69
N PRO A 91 -9.33 -0.10 -12.61
CA PRO A 91 -9.12 1.27 -12.12
C PRO A 91 -8.70 1.33 -10.64
N GLU A 92 -9.05 0.33 -9.83
CA GLU A 92 -8.61 0.18 -8.44
C GLU A 92 -7.09 0.03 -8.32
N GLU A 93 -6.43 -0.59 -9.30
CA GLU A 93 -4.98 -0.73 -9.29
C GLU A 93 -4.26 0.60 -9.54
N VAL A 94 -4.89 1.53 -10.25
CA VAL A 94 -4.38 2.89 -10.39
C VAL A 94 -4.33 3.59 -9.03
N LEU A 95 -5.41 3.49 -8.26
CA LEU A 95 -5.46 4.04 -6.91
C LEU A 95 -4.41 3.40 -5.99
N ARG A 96 -4.28 2.07 -6.02
CA ARG A 96 -3.27 1.34 -5.23
C ARG A 96 -1.86 1.79 -5.58
N PHE A 97 -1.55 1.87 -6.89
CA PHE A 97 -0.26 2.33 -7.36
C PHE A 97 0.07 3.74 -6.84
N VAL A 98 -0.84 4.70 -7.01
CA VAL A 98 -0.61 6.09 -6.59
C VAL A 98 -0.42 6.19 -5.08
N LEU A 99 -1.21 5.47 -4.28
CA LEU A 99 -1.05 5.46 -2.83
C LEU A 99 0.30 4.91 -2.39
N LEU A 100 0.80 3.87 -3.04
CA LEU A 100 2.09 3.25 -2.69
C LEU A 100 3.28 4.04 -3.23
N HIS A 101 3.13 4.67 -4.40
CA HIS A 101 4.21 5.38 -5.08
C HIS A 101 4.35 6.83 -4.62
N ASP A 102 3.23 7.57 -4.54
CA ASP A 102 3.26 9.02 -4.29
C ASP A 102 3.21 9.36 -2.79
N VAL A 103 2.53 8.54 -1.99
CA VAL A 103 2.41 8.76 -0.55
C VAL A 103 3.55 8.06 0.18
N SER A 104 4.32 8.82 0.95
CA SER A 104 5.39 8.25 1.78
C SER A 104 4.81 7.45 2.95
N SER A 105 5.42 6.31 3.28
CA SER A 105 5.02 5.51 4.45
C SER A 105 5.33 6.17 5.79
N PHE A 106 6.18 7.21 5.84
CA PHE A 106 6.68 7.77 7.11
C PHE A 106 6.50 9.29 7.22
N GLU A 107 6.06 9.94 6.15
CA GLU A 107 5.91 11.40 6.08
C GLU A 107 4.50 11.76 5.59
N ASP A 108 4.09 13.00 5.86
CA ASP A 108 2.83 13.50 5.30
C ASP A 108 2.95 13.56 3.77
N GLY A 109 1.95 13.03 3.08
CA GLY A 109 1.85 13.03 1.63
C GLY A 109 0.71 13.90 1.13
N ASP A 110 0.91 14.61 0.03
CA ASP A 110 -0.17 15.39 -0.59
C ASP A 110 -0.74 14.65 -1.79
N LEU A 111 -2.03 14.39 -1.74
CA LEU A 111 -2.77 13.71 -2.80
C LEU A 111 -3.81 14.66 -3.40
N THR A 112 -3.69 14.93 -4.68
CA THR A 112 -4.67 15.74 -5.42
C THR A 112 -5.19 14.97 -6.62
N VAL A 113 -6.39 15.27 -7.07
CA VAL A 113 -6.97 14.64 -8.26
C VAL A 113 -6.07 14.83 -9.49
N GLU A 114 -5.49 16.02 -9.62
CA GLU A 114 -4.58 16.30 -10.73
C GLU A 114 -3.26 15.53 -10.59
N GLY A 115 -2.70 15.44 -9.37
CA GLY A 115 -1.52 14.64 -9.09
C GLY A 115 -1.73 13.16 -9.46
N ILE A 116 -2.88 12.59 -9.11
CA ILE A 116 -3.24 11.22 -9.48
C ILE A 116 -3.21 11.01 -11.00
N LYS A 117 -3.79 11.94 -11.78
CA LYS A 117 -3.77 11.86 -13.24
C LYS A 117 -2.36 11.97 -13.81
N VAL A 118 -1.55 12.88 -13.26
CA VAL A 118 -0.16 13.05 -13.68
C VAL A 118 0.64 11.77 -13.42
N SER A 119 0.53 11.18 -12.24
CA SER A 119 1.20 9.93 -11.89
C SER A 119 0.76 8.77 -12.78
N TYR A 120 -0.54 8.62 -13.03
CA TYR A 120 -1.05 7.63 -13.96
C TYR A 120 -0.42 7.77 -15.35
N GLN A 121 -0.43 8.98 -15.91
CA GLN A 121 0.11 9.24 -17.23
C GLN A 121 1.62 8.99 -17.29
N ALA A 122 2.37 9.47 -16.31
CA ALA A 122 3.83 9.39 -16.33
C ALA A 122 4.34 7.96 -16.14
N TYR A 123 3.82 7.25 -15.13
CA TYR A 123 4.38 5.98 -14.70
C TYR A 123 3.66 4.76 -15.27
N LEU A 124 2.33 4.77 -15.32
CA LEU A 124 1.57 3.62 -15.80
C LEU A 124 1.38 3.67 -17.32
N ALA A 125 0.78 4.72 -17.88
CA ALA A 125 0.48 4.78 -19.29
C ALA A 125 1.75 4.97 -20.15
N ASN A 126 2.51 6.05 -19.92
CA ASN A 126 3.70 6.40 -20.71
C ASN A 126 4.99 5.72 -20.20
N GLY A 127 5.00 5.23 -18.97
CA GLY A 127 6.09 4.47 -18.37
C GLY A 127 6.00 2.98 -18.74
N ILE A 128 5.61 2.17 -17.80
CA ILE A 128 5.62 0.70 -17.94
C ILE A 128 4.68 0.20 -19.04
N GLY A 129 3.52 0.82 -19.21
CA GLY A 129 2.56 0.47 -20.27
C GLY A 129 3.14 0.68 -21.68
N ASN A 130 3.77 1.83 -21.90
CA ASN A 130 4.43 2.11 -23.19
C ASN A 130 5.62 1.18 -23.42
N LEU A 131 6.45 0.94 -22.42
CA LEU A 131 7.60 0.02 -22.52
C LEU A 131 7.12 -1.39 -22.87
N THR A 132 6.14 -1.91 -22.15
CA THR A 132 5.56 -3.24 -22.40
C THR A 132 5.00 -3.35 -23.81
N ASN A 133 4.21 -2.35 -24.25
CA ASN A 133 3.62 -2.34 -25.58
C ASN A 133 4.70 -2.34 -26.68
N ARG A 134 5.77 -1.55 -26.52
CA ARG A 134 6.90 -1.52 -27.46
C ARG A 134 7.63 -2.86 -27.53
N ILE A 135 7.94 -3.47 -26.37
CA ILE A 135 8.62 -4.76 -26.32
C ILE A 135 7.75 -5.84 -26.98
N MET A 136 6.46 -5.90 -26.66
CA MET A 136 5.54 -6.88 -27.23
C MET A 136 5.41 -6.73 -28.75
N LYS A 137 5.30 -5.49 -29.25
CA LYS A 137 5.29 -5.25 -30.71
C LYS A 137 6.60 -5.69 -31.39
N MET A 138 7.74 -5.42 -30.77
CA MET A 138 9.04 -5.86 -31.29
C MET A 138 9.14 -7.40 -31.30
N ALA A 139 8.72 -8.06 -30.25
CA ALA A 139 8.73 -9.54 -30.14
C ALA A 139 7.84 -10.18 -31.21
N ILE A 140 6.62 -9.66 -31.40
CA ILE A 140 5.69 -10.13 -32.45
C ILE A 140 6.32 -9.98 -33.84
N ASN A 141 6.85 -8.81 -34.13
CA ASN A 141 7.44 -8.53 -35.44
C ASN A 141 8.70 -9.36 -35.74
N SER A 142 9.44 -9.74 -34.69
CA SER A 142 10.66 -10.56 -34.82
C SER A 142 10.41 -12.07 -34.75
N GLY A 143 9.17 -12.50 -34.52
CA GLY A 143 8.82 -13.91 -34.37
C GLY A 143 9.45 -14.58 -33.14
N VAL A 144 9.88 -13.79 -32.16
CA VAL A 144 10.51 -14.29 -30.93
C VAL A 144 9.42 -14.74 -29.97
N SER A 145 9.46 -16.01 -29.57
CA SER A 145 8.68 -16.52 -28.43
C SER A 145 9.54 -16.53 -27.17
N SER A 146 8.99 -16.09 -26.04
CA SER A 146 9.70 -16.18 -24.77
C SER A 146 9.87 -17.64 -24.36
N LYS A 147 11.08 -18.01 -23.91
CA LYS A 147 11.25 -19.20 -23.08
C LYS A 147 11.04 -18.76 -21.63
N GLU A 148 10.34 -19.57 -20.84
CA GLU A 148 10.27 -19.35 -19.39
C GLU A 148 11.69 -19.23 -18.84
N GLN A 149 11.98 -18.06 -18.29
CA GLN A 149 13.23 -17.82 -17.59
C GLN A 149 12.88 -17.41 -16.17
N ALA A 150 13.51 -18.03 -15.19
CA ALA A 150 13.34 -17.64 -13.80
C ALA A 150 13.77 -16.18 -13.65
N VAL A 151 12.86 -15.34 -13.16
CA VAL A 151 13.18 -13.96 -12.85
C VAL A 151 14.04 -13.98 -11.58
N SER A 152 15.27 -13.44 -11.66
CA SER A 152 16.08 -13.25 -10.47
C SER A 152 15.41 -12.18 -9.59
N SER A 153 15.26 -12.48 -8.30
CA SER A 153 14.76 -11.48 -7.34
C SER A 153 15.76 -10.33 -7.23
N ASN A 154 15.25 -9.09 -7.26
CA ASN A 154 16.08 -7.94 -7.01
C ASN A 154 16.26 -7.77 -5.49
N THR A 155 17.47 -8.01 -5.00
CA THR A 155 17.81 -7.95 -3.56
C THR A 155 17.56 -6.55 -2.97
N GLU A 156 17.75 -5.49 -3.75
CA GLU A 156 17.55 -4.12 -3.30
C GLU A 156 16.07 -3.83 -3.03
N ILE A 157 15.18 -4.25 -3.93
CA ILE A 157 13.74 -4.13 -3.74
C ILE A 157 13.30 -4.92 -2.48
N HIS A 158 13.80 -6.14 -2.30
CA HIS A 158 13.50 -6.93 -1.11
C HIS A 158 13.96 -6.25 0.18
N ASN A 159 15.13 -5.58 0.18
CA ASN A 159 15.61 -4.85 1.34
C ASN A 159 14.67 -3.68 1.69
N TYR A 160 14.19 -2.90 0.70
CA TYR A 160 13.22 -1.85 0.94
C TYR A 160 11.88 -2.39 1.47
N LEU A 161 11.38 -3.49 0.91
CA LEU A 161 10.17 -4.14 1.41
C LEU A 161 10.32 -4.63 2.85
N ASN A 162 11.47 -5.23 3.20
CA ASN A 162 11.76 -5.70 4.56
C ASN A 162 11.88 -4.57 5.59
N THR A 163 12.17 -3.35 5.14
CA THR A 163 12.21 -2.15 5.99
C THR A 163 10.91 -1.32 5.89
N PHE A 164 9.89 -1.83 5.22
CA PHE A 164 8.60 -1.16 4.97
C PHE A 164 8.71 0.17 4.21
N ASP A 165 9.82 0.42 3.52
CA ASP A 165 9.99 1.58 2.65
C ASP A 165 9.41 1.29 1.26
N ILE A 166 8.08 1.20 1.22
CA ILE A 166 7.33 0.81 0.02
C ILE A 166 7.62 1.76 -1.14
N LYS A 167 7.71 3.06 -0.86
CA LYS A 167 7.95 4.08 -1.89
C LYS A 167 9.28 3.86 -2.62
N LYS A 168 10.34 3.43 -1.93
CA LYS A 168 11.61 3.12 -2.59
C LYS A 168 11.62 1.76 -3.28
N ALA A 169 10.75 0.85 -2.86
CA ALA A 169 10.60 -0.44 -3.50
C ALA A 169 9.85 -0.36 -4.84
N MET A 170 8.97 0.65 -4.98
CA MET A 170 8.18 0.93 -6.20
C MET A 170 9.01 1.63 -7.26
#